data_0dce1cc4916517c105fcaf90b92874b9
#
_entry.id   0dce1cc4916517c105fcaf90b92874b9
#
_cell.length_a   1.000
_cell.length_b   1.000
_cell.length_c   1.000
_cell.angle_alpha   90.00
_cell.angle_beta   90.00
_cell.angle_gamma   90.00
#
_symmetry.space_group_name_H-M   'P 1'
#
loop_
_entity.id
_entity.type
_entity.pdbx_description
1 polymer ?
#
loop_
_entity_poly.entity_id
_entity_poly.type
_entity_poly.pdbx_seq_one_letter_code
_entity_poly.pdbx_strand_id
1 'polypeptide(L)'
;MDEAWVAEGAEPAGTSPVIERPTVTAPQDPPVAVVPDDAGDVLLPAARAAIAQTLGATTSLDGTPPAWALEPGESFVTLTKNGRLRGCVGSLAARRPLLEGVRANAVAAATRDPRFPPMTPDELPAVAIEVSVLSTPRPLPVSSLSEAYAALRPGVDGVIVEAGIWNRATFLPKMWERMPDPAEFLQHLWLKAGLPPGVWHEGTTLQTYTARAWHEVPETPRGG
;
A
#
# COMPACT_ATOMS: atom_id res chain seq x y z
N MET A 1 -29.02 8.81 81.67
CA MET A 1 -30.13 8.26 80.86
C MET A 1 -29.60 8.03 79.50
N ASP A 2 -29.41 6.75 79.28
CA ASP A 2 -28.86 6.19 78.05
C ASP A 2 -29.89 6.21 76.91
N GLU A 3 -29.50 6.55 75.74
CA GLU A 3 -30.18 6.05 74.55
C GLU A 3 -29.17 5.55 73.55
N ALA A 4 -29.18 4.23 73.43
CA ALA A 4 -28.39 3.45 72.46
C ALA A 4 -28.88 3.69 71.03
N TRP A 5 -27.97 4.08 70.16
CA TRP A 5 -28.20 4.11 68.73
C TRP A 5 -27.83 2.77 68.12
N VAL A 6 -28.83 2.06 67.62
CA VAL A 6 -28.69 0.77 66.94
C VAL A 6 -28.28 1.03 65.51
N ALA A 7 -27.12 0.52 65.10
CA ALA A 7 -26.65 0.52 63.71
C ALA A 7 -27.40 -0.56 62.92
N GLU A 8 -28.18 -0.14 61.96
CA GLU A 8 -28.89 -0.98 60.99
C GLU A 8 -28.01 -1.28 59.77
N GLY A 9 -27.86 -2.53 59.46
CA GLY A 9 -27.60 -3.24 58.25
C GLY A 9 -26.80 -2.61 57.12
N ALA A 10 -25.52 -3.01 56.97
CA ALA A 10 -24.81 -2.84 55.71
C ALA A 10 -25.27 -3.93 54.73
N GLU A 11 -25.86 -3.52 53.61
CA GLU A 11 -26.14 -4.40 52.48
C GLU A 11 -24.83 -4.80 51.78
N PRO A 12 -24.72 -6.03 51.27
CA PRO A 12 -23.50 -6.47 50.59
C PRO A 12 -23.36 -5.76 49.24
N ALA A 13 -22.14 -5.24 49.01
CA ALA A 13 -21.73 -4.59 47.77
C ALA A 13 -22.08 -5.43 46.53
N GLY A 14 -22.93 -4.83 45.71
CA GLY A 14 -23.28 -5.41 44.39
C GLY A 14 -22.05 -5.65 43.55
N THR A 15 -21.96 -6.86 43.02
CA THR A 15 -20.95 -7.30 42.06
C THR A 15 -21.04 -6.40 40.82
N SER A 16 -20.02 -5.57 40.57
CA SER A 16 -19.93 -4.79 39.35
C SER A 16 -19.92 -5.73 38.14
N PRO A 17 -20.70 -5.44 37.10
CA PRO A 17 -20.68 -6.25 35.89
C PRO A 17 -19.28 -6.21 35.27
N VAL A 18 -18.70 -7.37 35.05
CA VAL A 18 -17.49 -7.55 34.24
C VAL A 18 -17.84 -7.10 32.83
N ILE A 19 -17.39 -5.92 32.43
CA ILE A 19 -17.47 -5.46 31.07
C ILE A 19 -16.48 -6.34 30.27
N GLU A 20 -17.01 -7.37 29.62
CA GLU A 20 -16.22 -8.12 28.62
C GLU A 20 -15.76 -7.13 27.55
N ARG A 21 -14.45 -6.94 27.49
CA ARG A 21 -13.84 -6.18 26.38
C ARG A 21 -14.15 -6.96 25.10
N PRO A 22 -14.72 -6.32 24.07
CA PRO A 22 -14.91 -6.99 22.81
C PRO A 22 -13.56 -7.50 22.33
N THR A 23 -13.47 -8.79 22.08
CA THR A 23 -12.31 -9.42 21.43
C THR A 23 -12.17 -8.77 20.07
N VAL A 24 -11.20 -7.87 19.91
CA VAL A 24 -10.85 -7.31 18.61
C VAL A 24 -10.34 -8.48 17.79
N THR A 25 -11.21 -9.05 16.96
CA THR A 25 -10.82 -10.02 15.95
C THR A 25 -9.79 -9.34 15.06
N ALA A 26 -8.59 -9.90 14.95
CA ALA A 26 -7.57 -9.38 14.05
C ALA A 26 -8.21 -9.14 12.66
N PRO A 27 -8.00 -7.99 12.03
CA PRO A 27 -8.59 -7.71 10.73
C PRO A 27 -8.17 -8.81 9.75
N GLN A 28 -9.14 -9.50 9.19
CA GLN A 28 -8.89 -10.47 8.12
C GLN A 28 -8.32 -9.70 6.93
N ASP A 29 -7.26 -10.22 6.33
CA ASP A 29 -6.66 -9.62 5.16
C ASP A 29 -7.73 -9.34 4.10
N PRO A 30 -7.76 -8.12 3.53
CA PRO A 30 -8.69 -7.82 2.45
C PRO A 30 -8.43 -8.79 1.29
N PRO A 31 -9.45 -9.28 0.60
CA PRO A 31 -9.22 -9.99 -0.63
C PRO A 31 -8.42 -9.03 -1.54
N VAL A 32 -7.16 -9.36 -1.79
CA VAL A 32 -6.46 -8.85 -2.97
C VAL A 32 -7.39 -9.15 -4.14
N ALA A 33 -7.59 -8.23 -5.10
CA ALA A 33 -8.20 -8.59 -6.37
C ALA A 33 -7.67 -9.99 -6.69
N VAL A 34 -8.56 -10.96 -6.99
CA VAL A 34 -8.17 -12.38 -7.12
C VAL A 34 -7.24 -12.49 -8.33
N VAL A 35 -6.02 -12.02 -8.12
CA VAL A 35 -4.97 -12.02 -9.13
C VAL A 35 -4.17 -13.30 -8.90
N PRO A 36 -4.06 -14.18 -9.89
CA PRO A 36 -3.39 -15.46 -9.75
C PRO A 36 -1.90 -15.30 -9.46
N ASP A 37 -1.25 -16.36 -8.98
CA ASP A 37 0.15 -16.32 -8.59
C ASP A 37 1.08 -16.07 -9.80
N ASP A 38 0.70 -16.49 -10.97
CA ASP A 38 1.38 -16.32 -12.26
C ASP A 38 1.02 -15.00 -12.99
N ALA A 39 0.31 -14.08 -12.34
CA ALA A 39 -0.07 -12.81 -12.97
C ALA A 39 1.11 -12.01 -13.51
N GLY A 40 2.31 -12.22 -12.97
CA GLY A 40 3.54 -11.65 -13.47
C GLY A 40 3.80 -11.94 -14.96
N ASP A 41 3.42 -13.14 -15.41
CA ASP A 41 3.60 -13.57 -16.81
C ASP A 41 2.75 -12.75 -17.81
N VAL A 42 1.71 -12.08 -17.32
CA VAL A 42 0.88 -11.17 -18.10
C VAL A 42 1.26 -9.72 -17.86
N LEU A 43 1.43 -9.32 -16.58
CA LEU A 43 1.58 -7.93 -16.20
C LEU A 43 2.96 -7.35 -16.54
N LEU A 44 4.04 -8.14 -16.35
CA LEU A 44 5.40 -7.68 -16.63
C LEU A 44 5.64 -7.45 -18.13
N PRO A 45 5.33 -8.40 -19.04
CA PRO A 45 5.43 -8.16 -20.47
C PRO A 45 4.57 -6.99 -20.95
N ALA A 46 3.36 -6.81 -20.38
CA ALA A 46 2.49 -5.70 -20.73
C ALA A 46 3.07 -4.35 -20.33
N ALA A 47 3.68 -4.25 -19.14
CA ALA A 47 4.37 -3.05 -18.68
C ALA A 47 5.56 -2.72 -19.59
N ARG A 48 6.41 -3.73 -19.91
CA ARG A 48 7.58 -3.57 -20.76
C ARG A 48 7.21 -3.15 -22.17
N ALA A 49 6.22 -3.80 -22.79
CA ALA A 49 5.73 -3.45 -24.11
C ALA A 49 5.19 -2.04 -24.20
N ALA A 50 4.43 -1.58 -23.18
CA ALA A 50 3.91 -0.21 -23.12
C ALA A 50 5.03 0.83 -23.06
N ILE A 51 6.09 0.58 -22.29
CA ILE A 51 7.28 1.45 -22.27
C ILE A 51 7.97 1.42 -23.63
N ALA A 52 8.23 0.23 -24.18
CA ALA A 52 8.91 0.07 -25.48
C ALA A 52 8.19 0.81 -26.60
N GLN A 53 6.86 0.66 -26.70
CA GLN A 53 6.04 1.40 -27.68
C GLN A 53 6.15 2.91 -27.51
N THR A 54 6.11 3.41 -26.28
CA THR A 54 6.25 4.83 -25.98
C THR A 54 7.62 5.37 -26.39
N LEU A 55 8.65 4.52 -26.31
CA LEU A 55 10.01 4.84 -26.73
C LEU A 55 10.28 4.60 -28.23
N GLY A 56 9.25 4.27 -29.02
CA GLY A 56 9.33 4.13 -30.48
C GLY A 56 9.57 2.72 -30.99
N ALA A 57 9.57 1.70 -30.14
CA ALA A 57 9.69 0.32 -30.61
C ALA A 57 8.36 -0.21 -31.16
N THR A 58 8.42 -0.96 -32.25
CA THR A 58 7.26 -1.72 -32.75
C THR A 58 7.20 -3.05 -31.99
N THR A 59 6.29 -3.13 -31.02
CA THR A 59 6.04 -4.36 -30.26
C THR A 59 4.54 -4.54 -30.07
N SER A 60 4.06 -5.77 -30.17
CA SER A 60 2.69 -6.16 -29.82
C SER A 60 2.72 -7.23 -28.75
N LEU A 61 1.70 -7.27 -27.94
CA LEU A 61 1.43 -8.41 -27.09
C LEU A 61 0.33 -9.23 -27.77
N ASP A 62 0.66 -10.45 -28.14
CA ASP A 62 -0.31 -11.35 -28.75
C ASP A 62 -1.15 -12.02 -27.65
N GLY A 63 -2.43 -12.22 -27.93
CA GLY A 63 -3.37 -12.92 -27.07
C GLY A 63 -4.44 -12.02 -26.42
N THR A 64 -5.53 -12.69 -26.04
CA THR A 64 -6.62 -12.05 -25.29
C THR A 64 -6.25 -11.97 -23.83
N PRO A 65 -6.33 -10.79 -23.18
CA PRO A 65 -6.08 -10.66 -21.75
C PRO A 65 -7.01 -11.58 -20.94
N PRO A 66 -6.53 -12.20 -19.88
CA PRO A 66 -7.38 -13.00 -18.99
C PRO A 66 -8.40 -12.11 -18.26
N ALA A 67 -9.56 -12.68 -17.92
CA ALA A 67 -10.68 -11.93 -17.34
C ALA A 67 -10.29 -11.11 -16.11
N TRP A 68 -9.47 -11.66 -15.20
CA TRP A 68 -9.02 -10.96 -14.00
C TRP A 68 -8.21 -9.68 -14.30
N ALA A 69 -7.53 -9.62 -15.43
CA ALA A 69 -6.73 -8.45 -15.84
C ALA A 69 -7.61 -7.31 -16.40
N LEU A 70 -8.87 -7.61 -16.72
CA LEU A 70 -9.87 -6.65 -17.19
C LEU A 70 -10.71 -6.08 -16.05
N GLU A 71 -10.64 -6.68 -14.87
CA GLU A 71 -11.32 -6.16 -13.68
C GLU A 71 -10.61 -4.89 -13.17
N PRO A 72 -11.35 -3.97 -12.54
CA PRO A 72 -10.76 -2.80 -11.90
C PRO A 72 -9.72 -3.20 -10.85
N GLY A 73 -8.55 -2.56 -10.88
CA GLY A 73 -7.48 -2.87 -9.93
C GLY A 73 -6.51 -1.70 -9.76
N GLU A 74 -5.87 -1.67 -8.62
CA GLU A 74 -4.85 -0.68 -8.26
C GLU A 74 -3.46 -1.28 -8.42
N SER A 75 -2.54 -0.51 -9.00
CA SER A 75 -1.18 -0.99 -9.22
C SER A 75 -0.15 0.11 -9.09
N PHE A 76 1.08 -0.32 -8.79
CA PHE A 76 2.29 0.49 -8.93
C PHE A 76 3.25 -0.21 -9.87
N VAL A 77 3.97 0.56 -10.65
CA VAL A 77 5.09 0.08 -11.46
C VAL A 77 6.36 0.76 -11.01
N THR A 78 7.34 -0.05 -10.61
CA THR A 78 8.66 0.41 -10.19
C THR A 78 9.68 -0.02 -11.24
N LEU A 79 10.50 0.93 -11.66
CA LEU A 79 11.61 0.72 -12.58
C LEU A 79 12.92 0.84 -11.81
N THR A 80 13.81 -0.13 -11.97
CA THR A 80 15.14 -0.11 -11.38
C THR A 80 16.20 -0.29 -12.46
N LYS A 81 17.32 0.44 -12.35
CA LYS A 81 18.48 0.30 -13.22
C LYS A 81 19.71 0.07 -12.37
N ASN A 82 20.41 -1.04 -12.59
CA ASN A 82 21.56 -1.43 -11.77
C ASN A 82 21.24 -1.47 -10.26
N GLY A 83 20.08 -2.00 -9.89
CA GLY A 83 19.61 -2.07 -8.50
C GLY A 83 19.16 -0.73 -7.86
N ARG A 84 19.20 0.38 -8.60
CA ARG A 84 18.80 1.72 -8.12
C ARG A 84 17.45 2.12 -8.72
N LEU A 85 16.64 2.82 -7.92
CA LEU A 85 15.36 3.35 -8.40
C LEU A 85 15.57 4.25 -9.63
N ARG A 86 14.80 4.00 -10.69
CA ARG A 86 14.77 4.78 -11.95
C ARG A 86 13.42 5.43 -12.22
N GLY A 87 12.37 4.95 -11.60
CA GLY A 87 11.02 5.50 -11.68
C GLY A 87 10.04 4.67 -10.88
N CYS A 88 8.99 5.31 -10.33
CA CYS A 88 7.92 4.59 -9.63
C CYS A 88 6.65 5.42 -9.67
N VAL A 89 5.63 4.91 -10.33
CA VAL A 89 4.30 5.55 -10.43
C VAL A 89 3.22 4.51 -10.19
N GLY A 90 2.15 4.92 -9.56
CA GLY A 90 0.97 4.11 -9.32
C GLY A 90 -0.27 4.93 -9.01
N SER A 91 -1.39 4.24 -8.88
CA SER A 91 -2.68 4.82 -8.53
C SER A 91 -3.26 4.09 -7.33
N LEU A 92 -3.92 4.84 -6.45
CA LEU A 92 -4.73 4.34 -5.34
C LEU A 92 -6.23 4.41 -5.67
N ALA A 93 -6.58 4.45 -6.94
CA ALA A 93 -7.97 4.49 -7.39
C ALA A 93 -8.16 3.49 -8.54
N ALA A 94 -8.91 2.42 -8.28
CA ALA A 94 -9.27 1.39 -9.25
C ALA A 94 -10.30 1.93 -10.26
N ARG A 95 -9.89 2.91 -11.09
CA ARG A 95 -10.78 3.59 -12.05
C ARG A 95 -10.78 2.96 -13.43
N ARG A 96 -9.93 1.98 -13.68
CA ARG A 96 -9.74 1.33 -14.98
C ARG A 96 -9.37 -0.14 -14.81
N PRO A 97 -9.50 -0.97 -15.84
CA PRO A 97 -8.98 -2.32 -15.85
C PRO A 97 -7.52 -2.39 -15.38
N LEU A 98 -7.20 -3.41 -14.59
CA LEU A 98 -5.87 -3.56 -13.99
C LEU A 98 -4.75 -3.50 -15.04
N LEU A 99 -4.91 -4.22 -16.16
CA LEU A 99 -3.92 -4.27 -17.22
C LEU A 99 -3.66 -2.90 -17.86
N GLU A 100 -4.74 -2.12 -18.05
CA GLU A 100 -4.62 -0.75 -18.55
C GLU A 100 -3.93 0.16 -17.54
N GLY A 101 -4.25 -0.03 -16.25
CA GLY A 101 -3.60 0.67 -15.13
C GLY A 101 -2.10 0.40 -15.11
N VAL A 102 -1.71 -0.86 -15.22
CA VAL A 102 -0.30 -1.28 -15.25
C VAL A 102 0.43 -0.65 -16.45
N ARG A 103 -0.14 -0.71 -17.66
CA ARG A 103 0.46 -0.09 -18.84
C ARG A 103 0.65 1.41 -18.68
N ALA A 104 -0.38 2.10 -18.19
CA ALA A 104 -0.34 3.54 -17.98
C ALA A 104 0.68 3.95 -16.92
N ASN A 105 0.76 3.18 -15.81
CA ASN A 105 1.72 3.41 -14.73
C ASN A 105 3.16 3.12 -15.18
N ALA A 106 3.37 2.10 -16.01
CA ALA A 106 4.67 1.78 -16.60
C ALA A 106 5.20 2.93 -17.47
N VAL A 107 4.36 3.44 -18.35
CA VAL A 107 4.70 4.62 -19.20
C VAL A 107 4.96 5.83 -18.31
N ALA A 108 4.13 6.07 -17.30
CA ALA A 108 4.31 7.20 -16.41
C ALA A 108 5.60 7.09 -15.58
N ALA A 109 5.94 5.90 -15.09
CA ALA A 109 7.20 5.67 -14.37
C ALA A 109 8.43 5.90 -15.25
N ALA A 110 8.34 5.56 -16.54
CA ALA A 110 9.42 5.78 -17.49
C ALA A 110 9.57 7.25 -17.94
N THR A 111 8.48 8.01 -18.03
CA THR A 111 8.51 9.30 -18.73
C THR A 111 8.00 10.49 -17.93
N ARG A 112 7.30 10.28 -16.82
CA ARG A 112 6.61 11.32 -16.06
C ARG A 112 6.86 11.31 -14.56
N ASP A 113 7.79 10.50 -14.08
CA ASP A 113 8.22 10.57 -12.67
C ASP A 113 9.11 11.83 -12.51
N PRO A 114 8.68 12.84 -11.72
CA PRO A 114 9.37 14.13 -11.65
C PRO A 114 10.76 14.06 -11.01
N ARG A 115 11.11 12.93 -10.41
CA ARG A 115 12.42 12.72 -9.79
C ARG A 115 13.51 12.37 -10.80
N PHE A 116 13.12 12.02 -12.03
CA PHE A 116 14.02 11.52 -13.06
C PHE A 116 13.71 12.14 -14.43
N PRO A 117 14.71 12.30 -15.28
CA PRO A 117 14.46 12.67 -16.68
C PRO A 117 13.69 11.56 -17.40
N PRO A 118 12.93 11.85 -18.46
CA PRO A 118 12.30 10.82 -19.29
C PRO A 118 13.31 9.77 -19.74
N MET A 119 12.90 8.51 -19.73
CA MET A 119 13.72 7.37 -20.15
C MET A 119 14.02 7.45 -21.66
N THR A 120 15.24 7.06 -22.03
CA THR A 120 15.63 6.90 -23.42
C THR A 120 15.51 5.43 -23.87
N PRO A 121 15.38 5.17 -25.21
CA PRO A 121 15.30 3.78 -25.73
C PRO A 121 16.47 2.90 -25.28
N ASP A 122 17.68 3.44 -25.24
CA ASP A 122 18.91 2.71 -24.87
C ASP A 122 18.94 2.27 -23.40
N GLU A 123 18.12 2.87 -22.55
CA GLU A 123 18.04 2.49 -21.14
C GLU A 123 17.18 1.23 -20.91
N LEU A 124 16.19 0.98 -21.79
CA LEU A 124 15.18 -0.05 -21.57
C LEU A 124 15.75 -1.45 -21.34
N PRO A 125 16.79 -1.91 -22.05
CA PRO A 125 17.40 -3.24 -21.81
C PRO A 125 18.03 -3.38 -20.42
N ALA A 126 18.49 -2.28 -19.82
CA ALA A 126 19.15 -2.27 -18.50
C ALA A 126 18.18 -2.02 -17.33
N VAL A 127 16.90 -1.85 -17.62
CA VAL A 127 15.86 -1.57 -16.60
C VAL A 127 15.12 -2.86 -16.28
N ALA A 128 15.01 -3.18 -14.99
CA ALA A 128 14.11 -4.21 -14.46
C ALA A 128 12.79 -3.57 -14.02
N ILE A 129 11.69 -4.26 -14.29
CA ILE A 129 10.33 -3.84 -13.97
C ILE A 129 9.80 -4.67 -12.81
N GLU A 130 9.19 -3.98 -11.84
CA GLU A 130 8.37 -4.58 -10.78
C GLU A 130 6.94 -4.04 -10.93
N VAL A 131 5.96 -4.94 -10.90
CA VAL A 131 4.54 -4.59 -10.85
C VAL A 131 3.98 -5.04 -9.50
N SER A 132 3.42 -4.10 -8.74
CA SER A 132 2.71 -4.36 -7.49
C SER A 132 1.21 -4.14 -7.71
N VAL A 133 0.38 -5.14 -7.38
CA VAL A 133 -1.08 -5.04 -7.36
C VAL A 133 -1.53 -4.93 -5.92
N LEU A 134 -2.41 -3.97 -5.64
CA LEU A 134 -2.87 -3.67 -4.29
C LEU A 134 -4.21 -4.35 -4.02
N SER A 135 -4.43 -4.74 -2.76
CA SER A 135 -5.77 -5.08 -2.29
C SER A 135 -6.62 -3.82 -2.15
N THR A 136 -7.94 -3.99 -2.12
CA THR A 136 -8.85 -2.89 -1.77
C THR A 136 -8.50 -2.33 -0.40
N PRO A 137 -8.24 -1.01 -0.26
CA PRO A 137 -7.99 -0.39 1.02
C PRO A 137 -9.16 -0.56 1.98
N ARG A 138 -8.86 -0.78 3.26
CA ARG A 138 -9.84 -0.88 4.34
C ARG A 138 -9.56 0.14 5.43
N PRO A 139 -10.61 0.75 6.01
CA PRO A 139 -10.43 1.63 7.15
C PRO A 139 -9.70 0.92 8.30
N LEU A 140 -8.72 1.59 8.89
CA LEU A 140 -8.11 1.21 10.15
C LEU A 140 -8.79 2.05 11.26
N PRO A 141 -9.62 1.43 12.13
CA PRO A 141 -10.41 2.17 13.10
C PRO A 141 -9.57 2.58 14.31
N VAL A 142 -8.79 3.63 14.16
CA VAL A 142 -7.91 4.21 15.19
C VAL A 142 -8.15 5.71 15.30
N SER A 143 -7.92 6.25 16.48
CA SER A 143 -8.15 7.65 16.82
C SER A 143 -6.91 8.36 17.39
N SER A 144 -5.79 7.66 17.45
CA SER A 144 -4.52 8.19 17.95
C SER A 144 -3.32 7.52 17.30
N LEU A 145 -2.16 8.15 17.36
CA LEU A 145 -0.90 7.57 16.91
C LEU A 145 -0.56 6.30 17.69
N SER A 146 -0.80 6.27 18.99
CA SER A 146 -0.52 5.09 19.83
C SER A 146 -1.35 3.88 19.41
N GLU A 147 -2.64 4.08 19.09
CA GLU A 147 -3.49 3.02 18.55
C GLU A 147 -3.03 2.58 17.17
N ALA A 148 -2.64 3.53 16.33
CA ALA A 148 -2.13 3.24 14.98
C ALA A 148 -0.83 2.41 15.04
N TYR A 149 0.13 2.77 15.91
CA TYR A 149 1.36 2.00 16.10
C TYR A 149 1.09 0.55 16.53
N ALA A 150 0.11 0.35 17.41
CA ALA A 150 -0.23 -0.98 17.91
C ALA A 150 -1.02 -1.83 16.90
N ALA A 151 -1.75 -1.21 15.98
CA ALA A 151 -2.62 -1.89 15.04
C ALA A 151 -1.94 -2.23 13.70
N LEU A 152 -0.89 -1.48 13.31
CA LEU A 152 -0.17 -1.70 12.07
C LEU A 152 0.69 -2.97 12.13
N ARG A 153 0.77 -3.69 11.00
CA ARG A 153 1.56 -4.90 10.83
C ARG A 153 2.77 -4.61 9.95
N PRO A 154 3.98 -4.42 10.53
CA PRO A 154 5.19 -4.21 9.75
C PRO A 154 5.42 -5.32 8.72
N GLY A 155 5.84 -4.95 7.52
CA GLY A 155 6.07 -5.87 6.40
C GLY A 155 4.81 -6.29 5.64
N VAL A 156 3.62 -6.07 6.19
CA VAL A 156 2.35 -6.53 5.61
C VAL A 156 1.49 -5.36 5.12
N ASP A 157 1.32 -4.33 5.96
CA ASP A 157 0.39 -3.25 5.68
C ASP A 157 1.03 -2.14 4.84
N GLY A 158 0.44 -1.84 3.67
CA GLY A 158 0.52 -0.52 3.09
C GLY A 158 -0.45 0.40 3.83
N VAL A 159 -0.11 1.67 3.97
CA VAL A 159 -0.91 2.62 4.74
C VAL A 159 -1.24 3.84 3.89
N ILE A 160 -2.51 4.21 3.91
CA ILE A 160 -2.99 5.49 3.37
C ILE A 160 -3.36 6.36 4.57
N VAL A 161 -2.86 7.59 4.59
CA VAL A 161 -3.31 8.64 5.49
C VAL A 161 -4.10 9.69 4.72
N GLU A 162 -5.22 10.11 5.27
CA GLU A 162 -6.01 11.24 4.78
C GLU A 162 -6.34 12.16 5.96
N ALA A 163 -6.14 13.47 5.77
CA ALA A 163 -6.51 14.50 6.74
C ALA A 163 -7.03 15.74 5.99
N GLY A 164 -8.34 15.96 6.06
CA GLY A 164 -9.01 16.97 5.25
C GLY A 164 -8.97 16.65 3.75
N ILE A 165 -9.05 17.70 2.92
CA ILE A 165 -9.23 17.54 1.47
C ILE A 165 -7.88 17.41 0.72
N TRP A 166 -6.82 17.97 1.27
CA TRP A 166 -5.55 18.15 0.56
C TRP A 166 -4.41 17.25 1.04
N ASN A 167 -4.50 16.75 2.26
CA ASN A 167 -3.43 15.96 2.87
C ASN A 167 -3.71 14.47 2.71
N ARG A 168 -3.14 13.89 1.67
CA ARG A 168 -3.22 12.45 1.39
C ARG A 168 -1.88 11.91 0.95
N ALA A 169 -1.46 10.80 1.56
CA ALA A 169 -0.26 10.08 1.15
C ALA A 169 -0.42 8.58 1.39
N THR A 170 0.44 7.80 0.77
CA THR A 170 0.54 6.36 1.03
C THR A 170 1.98 5.90 1.04
N PHE A 171 2.23 4.84 1.81
CA PHE A 171 3.41 3.99 1.72
C PHE A 171 3.00 2.55 1.42
N LEU A 172 3.72 1.93 0.48
CA LEU A 172 3.58 0.51 0.15
C LEU A 172 4.18 -0.36 1.27
N PRO A 173 3.77 -1.63 1.41
CA PRO A 173 4.33 -2.55 2.40
C PRO A 173 5.85 -2.65 2.36
N LYS A 174 6.47 -2.60 1.19
CA LYS A 174 7.93 -2.64 1.05
C LYS A 174 8.69 -1.50 1.75
N MET A 175 8.01 -0.43 2.14
CA MET A 175 8.64 0.65 2.90
C MET A 175 9.04 0.23 4.31
N TRP A 176 8.42 -0.85 4.85
CA TRP A 176 8.81 -1.42 6.13
C TRP A 176 10.24 -1.96 6.15
N GLU A 177 10.79 -2.39 5.01
CA GLU A 177 12.19 -2.81 4.90
C GLU A 177 13.18 -1.69 5.28
N ARG A 178 12.78 -0.45 5.05
CA ARG A 178 13.59 0.75 5.32
C ARG A 178 13.25 1.41 6.64
N MET A 179 12.01 1.26 7.10
CA MET A 179 11.44 1.87 8.30
C MET A 179 10.62 0.81 9.04
N PRO A 180 11.26 -0.15 9.73
CA PRO A 180 10.58 -1.25 10.39
C PRO A 180 9.80 -0.84 11.65
N ASP A 181 10.10 0.32 12.22
CA ASP A 181 9.41 0.88 13.38
C ASP A 181 8.13 1.61 12.95
N PRO A 182 6.94 1.27 13.51
CA PRO A 182 5.69 1.92 13.16
C PRO A 182 5.67 3.44 13.42
N ALA A 183 6.39 3.91 14.43
CA ALA A 183 6.42 5.34 14.71
C ALA A 183 7.24 6.08 13.65
N GLU A 184 8.40 5.54 13.26
CA GLU A 184 9.23 6.09 12.19
C GLU A 184 8.47 6.05 10.85
N PHE A 185 7.83 4.92 10.53
CA PHE A 185 7.04 4.75 9.31
C PHE A 185 5.93 5.80 9.20
N LEU A 186 5.11 5.96 10.25
CA LEU A 186 4.04 6.94 10.25
C LEU A 186 4.56 8.38 10.25
N GLN A 187 5.65 8.68 10.95
CA GLN A 187 6.27 9.99 10.93
C GLN A 187 6.63 10.42 9.50
N HIS A 188 7.26 9.55 8.73
CA HIS A 188 7.62 9.83 7.34
C HIS A 188 6.39 9.88 6.43
N LEU A 189 5.36 9.06 6.70
CA LEU A 189 4.10 9.10 5.97
C LEU A 189 3.36 10.43 6.21
N TRP A 190 3.35 10.94 7.45
CA TRP A 190 2.81 12.26 7.80
C TRP A 190 3.52 13.38 7.04
N LEU A 191 4.86 13.39 7.05
CA LEU A 191 5.65 14.36 6.29
C LEU A 191 5.33 14.32 4.80
N LYS A 192 5.19 13.11 4.22
CA LYS A 192 4.80 12.94 2.82
C LYS A 192 3.41 13.49 2.53
N ALA A 193 2.49 13.41 3.48
CA ALA A 193 1.14 13.97 3.37
C ALA A 193 1.09 15.49 3.60
N GLY A 194 2.21 16.13 3.95
CA GLY A 194 2.25 17.54 4.32
C GLY A 194 1.68 17.81 5.72
N LEU A 195 1.69 16.80 6.59
CA LEU A 195 1.22 16.89 7.98
C LEU A 195 2.40 17.03 8.94
N PRO A 196 2.25 17.78 10.05
CA PRO A 196 3.24 17.78 11.12
C PRO A 196 3.39 16.38 11.72
N PRO A 197 4.62 15.85 11.81
CA PRO A 197 4.87 14.54 12.37
C PRO A 197 4.58 14.50 13.88
N GLY A 198 4.16 13.34 14.38
CA GLY A 198 3.92 13.14 15.81
C GLY A 198 2.64 13.76 16.37
N VAL A 199 1.78 14.32 15.53
CA VAL A 199 0.49 14.89 15.91
C VAL A 199 -0.65 14.19 15.19
N TRP A 200 -1.66 13.74 15.95
CA TRP A 200 -2.91 13.26 15.39
C TRP A 200 -3.86 14.44 15.21
N HIS A 201 -4.19 14.78 13.98
CA HIS A 201 -5.10 15.87 13.66
C HIS A 201 -6.55 15.41 13.65
N GLU A 202 -7.45 16.29 14.00
CA GLU A 202 -8.89 16.04 13.88
C GLU A 202 -9.24 15.74 12.40
N GLY A 203 -10.06 14.73 12.19
CA GLY A 203 -10.43 14.27 10.83
C GLY A 203 -9.36 13.43 10.13
N THR A 204 -8.24 13.07 10.80
CA THR A 204 -7.28 12.11 10.25
C THR A 204 -7.91 10.72 10.20
N THR A 205 -7.81 10.08 9.05
CA THR A 205 -8.19 8.67 8.85
C THR A 205 -7.03 7.88 8.29
N LEU A 206 -6.96 6.62 8.69
CA LEU A 206 -6.04 5.64 8.13
C LEU A 206 -6.80 4.53 7.42
N GLN A 207 -6.20 4.06 6.32
CA GLN A 207 -6.62 2.85 5.65
C GLN A 207 -5.40 1.96 5.46
N THR A 208 -5.60 0.65 5.53
CA THR A 208 -4.56 -0.33 5.24
C THR A 208 -4.91 -1.15 4.02
N TYR A 209 -3.89 -1.66 3.35
CA TYR A 209 -3.99 -2.56 2.22
C TYR A 209 -2.77 -3.46 2.17
N THR A 210 -2.86 -4.57 1.44
CA THR A 210 -1.72 -5.43 1.13
C THR A 210 -1.30 -5.25 -0.32
N ALA A 211 -0.11 -5.70 -0.68
CA ALA A 211 0.37 -5.69 -2.05
C ALA A 211 0.99 -7.05 -2.40
N ARG A 212 0.75 -7.48 -3.64
CA ARG A 212 1.48 -8.60 -4.26
C ARG A 212 2.34 -8.03 -5.37
N ALA A 213 3.59 -8.44 -5.41
CA ALA A 213 4.56 -7.92 -6.38
C ALA A 213 5.16 -9.05 -7.21
N TRP A 214 5.34 -8.76 -8.49
CA TRP A 214 6.10 -9.57 -9.45
C TRP A 214 7.20 -8.70 -10.02
N HIS A 215 8.36 -9.28 -10.24
CA HIS A 215 9.51 -8.56 -10.78
C HIS A 215 10.18 -9.38 -11.85
N GLU A 216 10.74 -8.69 -12.82
CA GLU A 216 11.58 -9.32 -13.82
C GLU A 216 12.88 -9.79 -13.17
N VAL A 217 13.26 -11.02 -13.45
CA VAL A 217 14.60 -11.49 -13.12
C VAL A 217 15.56 -10.83 -14.11
N PRO A 218 16.58 -10.08 -13.66
CA PRO A 218 17.57 -9.52 -14.57
C PRO A 218 18.18 -10.68 -15.38
N GLU A 219 18.11 -10.60 -16.70
CA GLU A 219 18.90 -11.53 -17.53
C GLU A 219 20.36 -11.32 -17.17
N THR A 220 20.98 -12.33 -16.58
CA THR A 220 22.44 -12.35 -16.41
C THR A 220 23.04 -12.24 -17.81
N PRO A 221 23.89 -11.24 -18.10
CA PRO A 221 24.51 -11.15 -19.41
C PRO A 221 25.21 -12.47 -19.65
N ARG A 222 24.82 -13.20 -20.72
CA ARG A 222 25.54 -14.37 -21.16
C ARG A 222 26.92 -13.88 -21.51
N GLY A 223 27.90 -14.27 -20.67
CA GLY A 223 29.30 -13.98 -20.92
C GLY A 223 29.66 -14.45 -22.33
N GLY A 224 30.07 -13.49 -23.15
CA GLY A 224 30.72 -13.76 -24.42
C GLY A 224 32.22 -14.07 -24.24
#